data_41f5872b4c9d25b6eb31660b8411ccf0
#
_entry.id   41f5872b4c9d25b6eb31660b8411ccf0
#
_cell.length_a   1.000
_cell.length_b   1.000
_cell.length_c   1.000
_cell.angle_alpha   90.00
_cell.angle_beta   90.00
_cell.angle_gamma   90.00
#
_symmetry.space_group_name_H-M   'P 1'
#
loop_
_entity.id
_entity.type
_entity.pdbx_description
1 polymer ?
#
loop_
_entity_poly.entity_id
_entity_poly.type
_entity_poly.pdbx_seq_one_letter_code
_entity_poly.pdbx_strand_id
1 'polypeptide(L)'
;RIIKLEPATHEEAFRSFHRDDNNRLNPEGEGWVLRSWIELTDDPDSYMLLMDLDEDRLPIASTERRVPLPKNSRFVVDTQRLWHVVVHRGDQPRYALITCVESTPALEGWIQSQVPVLV
;
A
#
# COMPACT_ATOMS: atom_id res chain seq x y z
N ARG A 1 8.84 1.71 -10.34
CA ARG A 1 8.23 2.76 -11.18
C ARG A 1 7.91 4.00 -10.34
N ILE A 2 7.86 5.16 -10.99
CA ILE A 2 7.31 6.37 -10.39
C ILE A 2 5.83 6.42 -10.75
N ILE A 3 4.98 6.67 -9.76
CA ILE A 3 3.55 6.93 -9.97
C ILE A 3 3.25 8.40 -9.70
N LYS A 4 2.27 8.91 -10.42
CA LYS A 4 1.65 10.21 -10.19
C LYS A 4 0.24 9.99 -9.69
N LEU A 5 -0.14 10.68 -8.64
CA LEU A 5 -1.48 10.68 -8.08
C LEU A 5 -2.05 12.09 -8.14
N GLU A 6 -3.22 12.22 -8.75
CA GLU A 6 -3.96 13.48 -8.75
C GLU A 6 -4.73 13.64 -7.43
N PRO A 7 -5.01 14.87 -7.01
CA PRO A 7 -5.87 15.13 -5.86
C PRO A 7 -7.23 14.46 -6.01
N ALA A 8 -7.73 13.88 -4.93
CA ALA A 8 -9.02 13.23 -4.89
C ALA A 8 -9.64 13.31 -3.50
N THR A 9 -10.97 13.35 -3.43
CA THR A 9 -11.68 13.20 -2.18
C THR A 9 -11.51 11.77 -1.65
N HIS A 10 -11.80 11.56 -0.36
CA HIS A 10 -11.81 10.22 0.23
C HIS A 10 -12.76 9.29 -0.54
N GLU A 11 -13.95 9.76 -0.88
CA GLU A 11 -14.94 8.98 -1.62
C GLU A 11 -14.47 8.60 -3.03
N GLU A 12 -13.85 9.52 -3.74
CA GLU A 12 -13.29 9.25 -5.07
C GLU A 12 -12.14 8.24 -5.00
N ALA A 13 -11.23 8.41 -4.04
CA ALA A 13 -10.12 7.49 -3.82
C ALA A 13 -10.63 6.09 -3.46
N PHE A 14 -11.68 6.00 -2.63
CA PHE A 14 -12.27 4.73 -2.21
C PHE A 14 -12.83 3.89 -3.37
N ARG A 15 -13.19 4.48 -4.50
CA ARG A 15 -13.58 3.75 -5.71
C ARG A 15 -12.44 2.92 -6.31
N SER A 16 -11.20 3.26 -5.97
CA SER A 16 -9.99 2.53 -6.36
C SER A 16 -9.47 1.61 -5.25
N PHE A 17 -10.25 1.40 -4.20
CA PHE A 17 -9.89 0.50 -3.09
C PHE A 17 -9.79 -0.92 -3.60
N HIS A 18 -8.65 -1.56 -3.43
CA HIS A 18 -8.35 -2.86 -4.04
C HIS A 18 -7.27 -3.63 -3.28
N ARG A 19 -7.04 -4.84 -3.72
CA ARG A 19 -5.86 -5.66 -3.40
C ARG A 19 -5.10 -5.98 -4.68
N ASP A 20 -3.80 -6.14 -4.56
CA ASP A 20 -3.01 -6.67 -5.65
C ASP A 20 -3.20 -8.20 -5.78
N ASP A 21 -2.86 -8.74 -6.93
CA ASP A 21 -2.90 -10.17 -7.19
C ASP A 21 -1.60 -10.60 -7.88
N ASN A 22 -0.79 -11.40 -7.16
CA ASN A 22 0.47 -11.89 -7.71
C ASN A 22 0.25 -12.82 -8.91
N ASN A 23 -0.79 -13.65 -8.88
CA ASN A 23 -1.08 -14.56 -9.99
C ASN A 23 -1.37 -13.81 -11.30
N ARG A 24 -1.91 -12.59 -11.18
CA ARG A 24 -2.13 -11.70 -12.33
C ARG A 24 -0.83 -11.05 -12.81
N LEU A 25 0.06 -10.71 -11.88
CA LEU A 25 1.33 -10.02 -12.17
C LEU A 25 2.42 -11.02 -12.56
N ASN A 26 2.42 -12.19 -11.95
CA ASN A 26 3.34 -13.30 -12.17
C ASN A 26 2.60 -14.64 -12.09
N PRO A 27 2.05 -15.15 -13.22
CA PRO A 27 1.24 -16.37 -13.21
C PRO A 27 1.99 -17.63 -12.75
N GLU A 28 3.31 -17.62 -12.82
CA GLU A 28 4.17 -18.74 -12.39
C GLU A 28 4.74 -18.53 -10.97
N GLY A 29 4.38 -17.41 -10.32
CA GLY A 29 4.86 -17.09 -8.98
C GLY A 29 4.13 -17.87 -7.89
N GLU A 30 4.87 -18.30 -6.88
CA GLU A 30 4.33 -19.02 -5.72
C GLU A 30 4.12 -18.13 -4.49
N GLY A 31 4.67 -16.91 -4.51
CA GLY A 31 4.60 -15.97 -3.42
C GLY A 31 3.44 -14.98 -3.53
N TRP A 32 3.55 -13.90 -2.81
CA TRP A 32 2.57 -12.79 -2.81
C TRP A 32 3.24 -11.44 -3.05
N VAL A 33 2.47 -10.48 -3.52
CA VAL A 33 2.98 -9.15 -3.84
C VAL A 33 3.20 -8.33 -2.58
N LEU A 34 4.44 -7.86 -2.41
CA LEU A 34 4.79 -6.76 -1.53
C LEU A 34 5.17 -5.54 -2.35
N ARG A 35 4.85 -4.35 -1.83
CA ARG A 35 5.33 -3.10 -2.39
C ARG A 35 6.22 -2.36 -1.41
N SER A 36 7.39 -1.95 -1.87
CA SER A 36 8.11 -0.88 -1.21
C SER A 36 7.65 0.47 -1.78
N TRP A 37 7.54 1.44 -0.90
CA TRP A 37 7.02 2.76 -1.19
C TRP A 37 7.94 3.83 -0.65
N ILE A 38 8.26 4.82 -1.47
CA ILE A 38 9.03 5.99 -1.08
C ILE A 38 8.27 7.23 -1.53
N GLU A 39 7.86 8.07 -0.57
CA GLU A 39 7.19 9.33 -0.87
C GLU A 39 8.18 10.38 -1.36
N LEU A 40 7.88 10.98 -2.49
CA LEU A 40 8.69 12.02 -3.13
C LEU A 40 8.09 13.42 -2.96
N THR A 41 6.79 13.51 -2.67
CA THR A 41 6.08 14.78 -2.50
C THR A 41 5.81 15.04 -1.02
N ASP A 42 5.92 16.29 -0.62
CA ASP A 42 5.58 16.72 0.74
C ASP A 42 4.10 17.11 0.80
N ASP A 43 3.30 16.20 1.33
CA ASP A 43 1.87 16.39 1.53
C ASP A 43 1.45 15.69 2.83
N PRO A 44 1.36 16.44 3.94
CA PRO A 44 1.09 15.86 5.25
C PRO A 44 -0.35 15.37 5.42
N ASP A 45 -1.28 15.82 4.57
CA ASP A 45 -2.70 15.47 4.67
C ASP A 45 -3.04 14.17 3.93
N SER A 46 -2.11 13.65 3.15
CA SER A 46 -2.30 12.40 2.43
C SER A 46 -1.93 11.19 3.27
N TYR A 47 -2.62 10.08 3.03
CA TYR A 47 -2.41 8.84 3.75
C TYR A 47 -2.73 7.63 2.87
N MET A 48 -2.15 6.50 3.23
CA MET A 48 -2.58 5.19 2.73
C MET A 48 -3.60 4.61 3.70
N LEU A 49 -4.76 4.24 3.18
CA LEU A 49 -5.80 3.54 3.93
C LEU A 49 -5.61 2.04 3.73
N LEU A 50 -5.59 1.31 4.82
CA LEU A 50 -5.43 -0.14 4.85
C LEU A 50 -6.60 -0.78 5.62
N MET A 51 -7.06 -1.94 5.15
CA MET A 51 -7.99 -2.80 5.89
C MET A 51 -7.58 -4.26 5.75
N ASP A 52 -7.81 -5.03 6.81
CA ASP A 52 -7.68 -6.48 6.75
C ASP A 52 -8.80 -7.09 5.91
N LEU A 53 -8.65 -8.33 5.52
CA LEU A 53 -9.65 -9.08 4.79
C LEU A 53 -10.28 -10.17 5.68
N ASP A 54 -11.53 -10.46 5.43
CA ASP A 54 -12.25 -11.58 6.03
C ASP A 54 -12.00 -12.90 5.30
N GLU A 55 -12.72 -13.95 5.67
CA GLU A 55 -12.64 -15.28 5.07
C GLU A 55 -13.04 -15.28 3.59
N ASP A 56 -13.96 -14.39 3.19
CA ASP A 56 -14.40 -14.19 1.80
C ASP A 56 -13.51 -13.21 1.03
N ARG A 57 -12.42 -12.75 1.65
CA ARG A 57 -11.48 -11.76 1.12
C ARG A 57 -12.06 -10.35 0.93
N LEU A 58 -13.14 -10.02 1.63
CA LEU A 58 -13.72 -8.70 1.66
C LEU A 58 -13.07 -7.83 2.76
N PRO A 59 -13.09 -6.49 2.61
CA PRO A 59 -12.46 -5.63 3.60
C PRO A 59 -13.27 -5.58 4.90
N ILE A 60 -12.56 -5.70 6.02
CA ILE A 60 -13.14 -5.57 7.35
C ILE A 60 -13.04 -4.10 7.80
N ALA A 61 -14.14 -3.36 7.73
CA ALA A 61 -14.17 -1.93 8.02
C ALA A 61 -13.64 -1.55 9.41
N SER A 62 -13.85 -2.39 10.43
CA SER A 62 -13.36 -2.14 11.79
C SER A 62 -11.83 -2.22 11.94
N THR A 63 -11.13 -2.70 10.91
CA THR A 63 -9.66 -2.79 10.89
C THR A 63 -9.00 -1.63 10.14
N GLU A 64 -9.76 -0.59 9.80
CA GLU A 64 -9.24 0.58 9.08
C GLU A 64 -8.03 1.19 9.81
N ARG A 65 -6.95 1.34 9.06
CA ARG A 65 -5.72 2.01 9.50
C ARG A 65 -5.33 3.05 8.46
N ARG A 66 -4.87 4.20 8.92
CA ARG A 66 -4.36 5.27 8.07
C ARG A 66 -2.88 5.45 8.31
N VAL A 67 -2.09 5.19 7.29
CA VAL A 67 -0.64 5.39 7.33
C VAL A 67 -0.33 6.74 6.73
N PRO A 68 0.16 7.71 7.52
CA PRO A 68 0.57 9.01 6.99
C PRO A 68 1.67 8.87 5.94
N LEU A 69 1.65 9.74 4.94
CA LEU A 69 2.60 9.74 3.84
C LEU A 69 3.41 11.05 3.76
N PRO A 70 4.18 11.41 4.81
CA PRO A 70 5.06 12.56 4.73
C PRO A 70 6.19 12.32 3.73
N LYS A 71 6.75 13.40 3.20
CA LYS A 71 7.90 13.34 2.30
C LYS A 71 9.04 12.51 2.88
N ASN A 72 9.67 11.71 2.03
CA ASN A 72 10.75 10.78 2.38
C ASN A 72 10.31 9.60 3.26
N SER A 73 9.03 9.43 3.55
CA SER A 73 8.57 8.21 4.20
C SER A 73 8.88 7.00 3.33
N ARG A 74 9.31 5.93 3.99
CA ARG A 74 9.66 4.66 3.34
C ARG A 74 8.98 3.55 4.12
N PHE A 75 8.29 2.68 3.41
CA PHE A 75 7.66 1.53 4.05
C PHE A 75 7.49 0.38 3.05
N VAL A 76 7.22 -0.78 3.60
CA VAL A 76 6.83 -1.97 2.84
C VAL A 76 5.41 -2.32 3.26
N VAL A 77 4.56 -2.59 2.29
CA VAL A 77 3.16 -2.95 2.50
C VAL A 77 2.81 -4.24 1.77
N ASP A 78 2.10 -5.11 2.45
CA ASP A 78 1.54 -6.33 1.88
C ASP A 78 0.25 -5.98 1.12
N THR A 79 0.41 -5.62 -0.14
CA THR A 79 -0.69 -5.16 -0.98
C THR A 79 -1.60 -6.28 -1.49
N GLN A 80 -1.19 -7.53 -1.35
CA GLN A 80 -2.03 -8.67 -1.72
C GLN A 80 -2.95 -9.10 -0.58
N ARG A 81 -2.46 -9.07 0.66
CA ARG A 81 -3.21 -9.49 1.86
C ARG A 81 -3.94 -8.34 2.55
N LEU A 82 -3.69 -7.11 2.13
CA LEU A 82 -4.38 -5.92 2.64
C LEU A 82 -5.14 -5.20 1.54
N TRP A 83 -6.36 -4.83 1.83
CA TRP A 83 -7.08 -3.84 1.03
C TRP A 83 -6.42 -2.48 1.22
N HIS A 84 -6.18 -1.77 0.13
CA HIS A 84 -5.45 -0.51 0.19
C HIS A 84 -5.89 0.50 -0.87
N VAL A 85 -5.70 1.76 -0.54
CA VAL A 85 -5.79 2.90 -1.46
C VAL A 85 -5.00 4.07 -0.88
N VAL A 86 -4.47 4.91 -1.74
CA VAL A 86 -3.90 6.20 -1.32
C VAL A 86 -4.95 7.29 -1.48
N VAL A 87 -5.19 8.03 -0.41
CA VAL A 87 -6.04 9.21 -0.39
C VAL A 87 -5.14 10.44 -0.44
N HIS A 88 -5.13 11.10 -1.59
CA HIS A 88 -4.34 12.31 -1.81
C HIS A 88 -5.23 13.54 -1.64
N ARG A 89 -5.06 14.24 -0.53
CA ARG A 89 -5.90 15.39 -0.15
C ARG A 89 -5.28 16.75 -0.48
N GLY A 90 -4.06 16.78 -0.99
CA GLY A 90 -3.42 18.01 -1.43
C GLY A 90 -4.07 18.63 -2.65
N ASP A 91 -3.59 19.78 -3.07
CA ASP A 91 -4.07 20.55 -4.23
C ASP A 91 -3.15 20.39 -5.47
N GLN A 92 -2.00 19.75 -5.28
CA GLN A 92 -1.04 19.49 -6.35
C GLN A 92 -0.84 17.98 -6.54
N PRO A 93 -0.44 17.54 -7.73
CA PRO A 93 -0.10 16.14 -7.96
C PRO A 93 1.01 15.68 -7.01
N ARG A 94 0.90 14.45 -6.50
CA ARG A 94 1.96 13.83 -5.71
C ARG A 94 2.63 12.71 -6.48
N TYR A 95 3.86 12.43 -6.09
CA TYR A 95 4.68 11.40 -6.72
C TYR A 95 5.23 10.44 -5.66
N ALA A 96 5.25 9.16 -6.01
CA ALA A 96 5.89 8.13 -5.21
C ALA A 96 6.70 7.17 -6.08
N LEU A 97 7.80 6.68 -5.54
CA LEU A 97 8.55 5.59 -6.15
C LEU A 97 8.06 4.27 -5.55
N ILE A 98 7.59 3.38 -6.40
CA ILE A 98 7.07 2.07 -6.01
C ILE A 98 7.91 0.97 -6.65
N THR A 99 8.29 -0.01 -5.83
CA THR A 99 8.84 -1.28 -6.29
C THR A 99 7.92 -2.41 -5.87
N CYS A 100 7.58 -3.30 -6.80
CA CYS A 100 6.82 -4.51 -6.52
C CYS A 100 7.77 -5.69 -6.51
N VAL A 101 7.63 -6.54 -5.51
CA VAL A 101 8.41 -7.76 -5.37
C VAL A 101 7.49 -8.93 -5.01
N GLU A 102 7.87 -10.12 -5.42
CA GLU A 102 7.26 -11.34 -4.93
C GLU A 102 7.87 -11.69 -3.58
N SER A 103 7.04 -11.88 -2.59
CA SER A 103 7.46 -12.23 -1.22
C SER A 103 7.28 -13.70 -0.93
N THR A 104 8.06 -14.15 0.03
CA THR A 104 8.01 -15.50 0.60
C THR A 104 8.01 -15.41 2.13
N PRO A 105 7.67 -16.48 2.85
CA PRO A 105 7.79 -16.48 4.31
C PRO A 105 9.20 -16.13 4.81
N ALA A 106 10.23 -16.52 4.08
CA ALA A 106 11.62 -16.21 4.44
C ALA A 106 11.91 -14.71 4.30
N LEU A 107 11.47 -14.07 3.21
CA LEU A 107 11.62 -12.63 3.02
C LEU A 107 10.82 -11.84 4.05
N GLU A 108 9.58 -12.24 4.33
CA GLU A 108 8.75 -11.62 5.36
C GLU A 108 9.42 -11.68 6.73
N GLY A 109 9.92 -12.84 7.13
CA GLY A 109 10.65 -13.00 8.40
C GLY A 109 11.90 -12.11 8.47
N TRP A 110 12.62 -11.98 7.36
CA TRP A 110 13.77 -11.08 7.30
C TRP A 110 13.34 -9.59 7.43
N ILE A 111 12.30 -9.15 6.72
CA ILE A 111 11.77 -7.78 6.83
C ILE A 111 11.37 -7.48 8.27
N GLN A 112 10.60 -8.36 8.90
CA GLN A 112 10.14 -8.19 10.29
C GLN A 112 11.29 -8.12 11.29
N SER A 113 12.42 -8.77 11.00
CA SER A 113 13.61 -8.71 11.85
C SER A 113 14.40 -7.40 11.73
N GLN A 114 14.20 -6.63 10.64
CA GLN A 114 14.98 -5.42 10.34
C GLN A 114 14.26 -4.13 10.68
N VAL A 115 12.94 -4.11 10.70
CA VAL A 115 12.15 -2.89 10.84
C VAL A 115 11.12 -3.02 11.96
N PRO A 116 10.86 -1.93 12.70
CA PRO A 116 9.73 -1.90 13.61
C PRO A 116 8.44 -2.09 12.82
N VAL A 117 7.62 -3.04 13.23
CA VAL A 117 6.27 -3.18 12.67
C VAL A 117 5.45 -1.99 13.14
N LEU A 118 5.01 -1.15 12.23
CA LEU A 118 4.00 -0.15 12.52
C LEU A 118 2.66 -0.88 12.65
N VAL A 119 2.24 -0.98 13.84
CA VAL A 119 0.95 -1.61 14.18
C VAL A 119 -0.13 -0.55 14.24
#